data_24288d47c7a7486516651d4cee98e909
#
_entry.id   24288d47c7a7486516651d4cee98e909
#
_cell.length_a   1.000
_cell.length_b   1.000
_cell.length_c   1.000
_cell.angle_alpha   90.00
_cell.angle_beta   90.00
_cell.angle_gamma   90.00
#
_symmetry.space_group_name_H-M   'P 1'
#
loop_
_entity.id
_entity.type
_entity.pdbx_description
1 polymer ?
#
loop_
_entity_poly.entity_id
_entity_poly.type
_entity_poly.pdbx_seq_one_letter_code
_entity_poly.pdbx_strand_id
1 'polypeptide(L)'
;MRNLQKYKILLVSGALFALGVSVEAQADSVTDWNIKARDMVVDAKFPTPHSNRALAIVHTSIYEAVNAITKKYPASLDLKAPDDSSIDAAIASAVRVSLLNLMPGKEREIENVYAEALAKIADSDEKTQGVAIGQQAASAVWAARKNDGSQSPETYRPYTTAGKYVPTTIPAAPNWANRKPWMFSDPTKFRPGPPPKLTSDAWTRDFIEVKKMGSKNSAHRSEEQTRMAKFWEATLPPIYHGVVHSVANMPGRNVTQNARLFAAVTRATDDAMIAVFEAKYHYGFGGP
;
A
#
# COMPACT_ATOMS: atom_id res chain seq x y z
N MET A 1 48.32 -25.67 -69.17
CA MET A 1 47.03 -25.21 -69.72
C MET A 1 46.03 -25.09 -68.60
N ARG A 2 45.40 -23.96 -68.52
CA ARG A 2 44.31 -23.50 -67.63
C ARG A 2 44.69 -23.09 -66.20
N ASN A 3 44.77 -21.77 -66.09
CA ASN A 3 44.79 -20.99 -64.87
C ASN A 3 43.52 -21.16 -64.03
N LEU A 4 43.71 -21.39 -62.76
CA LEU A 4 42.67 -21.27 -61.72
C LEU A 4 43.07 -20.11 -60.80
N GLN A 5 42.41 -18.97 -61.02
CA GLN A 5 42.47 -17.79 -60.15
C GLN A 5 41.88 -18.14 -58.77
N LYS A 6 42.68 -17.89 -57.73
CA LYS A 6 42.26 -18.01 -56.34
C LYS A 6 41.51 -16.72 -55.93
N TYR A 7 40.21 -16.79 -55.70
CA TYR A 7 39.47 -15.73 -55.05
C TYR A 7 39.71 -15.85 -53.52
N LYS A 8 40.37 -14.88 -52.95
CA LYS A 8 40.40 -14.67 -51.50
C LYS A 8 39.13 -13.95 -51.09
N ILE A 9 38.26 -14.66 -50.39
CA ILE A 9 37.10 -14.05 -49.72
C ILE A 9 37.62 -13.53 -48.37
N LEU A 10 37.63 -12.19 -48.22
CA LEU A 10 37.87 -11.51 -46.95
C LEU A 10 36.53 -11.56 -46.15
N LEU A 11 36.46 -12.39 -45.16
CA LEU A 11 35.41 -12.36 -44.16
C LEU A 11 35.71 -11.24 -43.16
N VAL A 12 35.03 -10.12 -43.29
CA VAL A 12 35.01 -9.05 -42.28
C VAL A 12 33.94 -9.44 -41.26
N SER A 13 34.36 -10.06 -40.16
CA SER A 13 33.50 -10.28 -39.01
C SER A 13 33.31 -8.97 -38.27
N GLY A 14 32.22 -8.25 -38.57
CA GLY A 14 31.77 -7.13 -37.80
C GLY A 14 31.14 -7.62 -36.47
N ALA A 15 31.89 -7.60 -35.39
CA ALA A 15 31.36 -7.77 -34.05
C ALA A 15 30.56 -6.52 -33.67
N LEU A 16 29.23 -6.57 -33.83
CA LEU A 16 28.33 -5.61 -33.19
C LEU A 16 28.37 -5.87 -31.70
N PHE A 17 29.16 -5.09 -30.97
CA PHE A 17 28.99 -4.95 -29.52
C PHE A 17 27.68 -4.19 -29.27
N ALA A 18 26.58 -4.91 -29.07
CA ALA A 18 25.40 -4.33 -28.46
C ALA A 18 25.77 -4.03 -27.00
N LEU A 19 26.15 -2.78 -26.72
CA LEU A 19 26.16 -2.22 -25.39
C LEU A 19 24.71 -2.22 -24.92
N GLY A 20 24.28 -3.34 -24.34
CA GLY A 20 23.08 -3.41 -23.53
C GLY A 20 23.32 -2.51 -22.33
N VAL A 21 22.89 -1.25 -22.41
CA VAL A 21 22.70 -0.43 -21.24
C VAL A 21 21.58 -1.12 -20.47
N SER A 22 21.95 -2.00 -19.53
CA SER A 22 21.06 -2.41 -18.46
C SER A 22 20.74 -1.13 -17.70
N VAL A 23 19.61 -0.52 -18.01
CA VAL A 23 18.98 0.45 -17.12
C VAL A 23 18.57 -0.38 -15.91
N GLU A 24 19.48 -0.48 -14.94
CA GLU A 24 19.07 -0.92 -13.61
C GLU A 24 17.90 -0.02 -13.22
N ALA A 25 16.75 -0.64 -12.96
CA ALA A 25 15.61 0.06 -12.41
C ALA A 25 16.02 0.52 -11.01
N GLN A 26 16.55 1.74 -10.93
CA GLN A 26 16.97 2.34 -9.68
C GLN A 26 15.67 2.62 -8.90
N ALA A 27 15.51 1.93 -7.76
CA ALA A 27 14.42 2.21 -6.83
C ALA A 27 14.43 3.73 -6.54
N ASP A 28 13.31 4.39 -6.78
CA ASP A 28 13.19 5.80 -6.46
C ASP A 28 12.87 6.01 -4.97
N SER A 29 13.02 7.24 -4.50
CA SER A 29 12.81 7.58 -3.09
C SER A 29 11.42 7.20 -2.58
N VAL A 30 10.39 7.15 -3.44
CA VAL A 30 9.04 6.73 -3.04
C VAL A 30 9.01 5.25 -2.70
N THR A 31 9.64 4.40 -3.53
CA THR A 31 9.71 2.96 -3.29
C THR A 31 10.54 2.63 -2.05
N ASP A 32 11.67 3.30 -1.86
CA ASP A 32 12.53 3.14 -0.69
C ASP A 32 11.78 3.52 0.60
N TRP A 33 11.11 4.66 0.60
CA TRP A 33 10.34 5.10 1.75
C TRP A 33 9.08 4.27 1.99
N ASN A 34 8.49 3.66 0.93
CA ASN A 34 7.43 2.69 1.12
C ASN A 34 7.89 1.48 1.93
N ILE A 35 9.06 0.92 1.62
CA ILE A 35 9.64 -0.21 2.36
C ILE A 35 9.84 0.18 3.83
N LYS A 36 10.51 1.30 4.08
CA LYS A 36 10.79 1.76 5.45
C LYS A 36 9.52 2.03 6.25
N ALA A 37 8.57 2.77 5.69
CA ALA A 37 7.31 3.06 6.37
C ALA A 37 6.49 1.80 6.65
N ARG A 38 6.42 0.87 5.69
CA ARG A 38 5.75 -0.42 5.85
C ARG A 38 6.38 -1.23 6.99
N ASP A 39 7.70 -1.33 7.02
CA ASP A 39 8.42 -2.12 8.01
C ASP A 39 8.21 -1.53 9.41
N MET A 40 8.27 -0.21 9.57
CA MET A 40 7.95 0.47 10.83
C MET A 40 6.50 0.23 11.29
N VAL A 41 5.53 0.25 10.36
CA VAL A 41 4.12 -0.04 10.67
C VAL A 41 3.92 -1.50 11.10
N VAL A 42 4.63 -2.45 10.47
CA VAL A 42 4.62 -3.86 10.85
C VAL A 42 5.24 -4.06 12.24
N ASP A 43 6.40 -3.44 12.49
CA ASP A 43 7.10 -3.53 13.78
C ASP A 43 6.32 -2.87 14.93
N ALA A 44 5.51 -1.88 14.62
CA ALA A 44 4.56 -1.29 15.57
C ALA A 44 3.35 -2.18 15.86
N LYS A 45 3.23 -3.34 15.17
CA LYS A 45 2.15 -4.33 15.35
C LYS A 45 0.75 -3.75 15.18
N PHE A 46 0.60 -2.81 14.26
CA PHE A 46 -0.71 -2.25 13.97
C PHE A 46 -1.65 -3.36 13.44
N PRO A 47 -2.90 -3.41 13.90
CA PRO A 47 -3.91 -4.26 13.25
C PRO A 47 -4.01 -3.91 11.76
N THR A 48 -4.35 -4.89 10.92
CA THR A 48 -4.41 -4.72 9.46
C THR A 48 -5.17 -3.47 8.99
N PRO A 49 -6.36 -3.13 9.52
CA PRO A 49 -7.05 -1.91 9.13
C PRO A 49 -6.26 -0.63 9.46
N HIS A 50 -5.61 -0.58 10.62
CA HIS A 50 -4.79 0.57 11.04
C HIS A 50 -3.52 0.69 10.21
N SER A 51 -2.92 -0.44 9.79
CA SER A 51 -1.77 -0.45 8.89
C SER A 51 -2.11 0.14 7.52
N ASN A 52 -3.24 -0.25 6.93
CA ASN A 52 -3.72 0.31 5.66
C ASN A 52 -3.96 1.81 5.76
N ARG A 53 -4.62 2.27 6.83
CA ARG A 53 -4.81 3.69 7.09
C ARG A 53 -3.49 4.45 7.22
N ALA A 54 -2.54 3.92 7.97
CA ALA A 54 -1.25 4.55 8.18
C ALA A 54 -0.52 4.74 6.84
N LEU A 55 -0.44 3.70 6.02
CA LEU A 55 0.21 3.76 4.72
C LEU A 55 -0.53 4.67 3.74
N ALA A 56 -1.87 4.74 3.80
CA ALA A 56 -2.65 5.69 3.00
C ALA A 56 -2.35 7.14 3.37
N ILE A 57 -2.18 7.47 4.65
CA ILE A 57 -1.77 8.79 5.12
C ILE A 57 -0.35 9.11 4.65
N VAL A 58 0.61 8.21 4.85
CA VAL A 58 2.00 8.39 4.43
C VAL A 58 2.09 8.66 2.93
N HIS A 59 1.51 7.77 2.11
CA HIS A 59 1.63 7.91 0.65
C HIS A 59 0.81 9.05 0.07
N THR A 60 -0.28 9.45 0.71
CA THR A 60 -0.97 10.69 0.33
C THR A 60 -0.10 11.90 0.61
N SER A 61 0.57 11.95 1.76
CA SER A 61 1.49 13.04 2.10
C SER A 61 2.67 13.13 1.13
N ILE A 62 3.24 11.99 0.75
CA ILE A 62 4.29 11.92 -0.29
C ILE A 62 3.76 12.47 -1.63
N TYR A 63 2.59 12.00 -2.07
CA TYR A 63 2.00 12.43 -3.34
C TYR A 63 1.74 13.94 -3.37
N GLU A 64 1.15 14.50 -2.32
CA GLU A 64 0.86 15.93 -2.26
C GLU A 64 2.16 16.77 -2.27
N ALA A 65 3.20 16.34 -1.55
CA ALA A 65 4.50 17.01 -1.55
C ALA A 65 5.18 16.97 -2.93
N VAL A 66 5.25 15.79 -3.55
CA VAL A 66 5.87 15.61 -4.87
C VAL A 66 5.07 16.36 -5.94
N ASN A 67 3.74 16.31 -5.90
CA ASN A 67 2.90 16.98 -6.89
C ASN A 67 2.92 18.51 -6.75
N ALA A 68 3.12 19.04 -5.53
CA ALA A 68 3.28 20.49 -5.31
C ALA A 68 4.54 21.02 -6.02
N ILE A 69 5.63 20.23 -6.08
CA ILE A 69 6.87 20.58 -6.77
C ILE A 69 6.71 20.37 -8.28
N THR A 70 6.26 19.17 -8.69
CA THR A 70 6.28 18.76 -10.11
C THR A 70 5.08 19.26 -10.91
N LYS A 71 3.98 19.64 -10.27
CA LYS A 71 2.74 20.18 -10.87
C LYS A 71 2.17 19.30 -11.99
N LYS A 72 2.44 17.99 -11.92
CA LYS A 72 2.12 17.04 -13.01
C LYS A 72 0.66 16.63 -13.05
N TYR A 73 -0.01 16.62 -11.89
CA TYR A 73 -1.39 16.16 -11.73
C TYR A 73 -2.25 17.23 -11.07
N PRO A 74 -3.58 17.15 -11.19
CA PRO A 74 -4.47 18.05 -10.45
C PRO A 74 -4.15 18.02 -8.95
N ALA A 75 -3.98 19.19 -8.35
CA ALA A 75 -3.72 19.34 -6.93
C ALA A 75 -4.98 19.10 -6.12
N SER A 76 -4.89 18.37 -5.01
CA SER A 76 -5.97 18.25 -4.01
C SER A 76 -5.76 19.19 -2.82
N LEU A 77 -4.52 19.65 -2.63
CA LEU A 77 -4.16 20.67 -1.66
C LEU A 77 -3.59 21.89 -2.39
N ASP A 78 -3.92 23.10 -1.91
CA ASP A 78 -3.33 24.35 -2.44
C ASP A 78 -1.93 24.58 -1.82
N LEU A 79 -0.99 23.70 -2.19
CA LEU A 79 0.40 23.80 -1.79
C LEU A 79 1.22 24.47 -2.88
N LYS A 80 2.09 25.41 -2.49
CA LYS A 80 3.00 26.11 -3.38
C LYS A 80 4.44 25.76 -3.04
N ALA A 81 5.14 25.18 -4.01
CA ALA A 81 6.55 24.88 -3.91
C ALA A 81 7.30 25.49 -5.10
N PRO A 82 8.54 25.96 -4.91
CA PRO A 82 9.45 26.23 -6.00
C PRO A 82 9.72 24.96 -6.83
N ASP A 83 9.87 25.09 -8.14
CA ASP A 83 9.99 23.95 -9.06
C ASP A 83 11.34 23.20 -8.90
N ASP A 84 12.33 23.86 -8.30
CA ASP A 84 13.68 23.35 -8.02
C ASP A 84 13.79 22.70 -6.62
N SER A 85 12.73 22.71 -5.82
CA SER A 85 12.74 22.08 -4.48
C SER A 85 13.15 20.60 -4.56
N SER A 86 13.97 20.15 -3.61
CA SER A 86 14.41 18.75 -3.53
C SER A 86 13.24 17.81 -3.27
N ILE A 87 12.91 16.98 -4.26
CA ILE A 87 11.86 15.96 -4.15
C ILE A 87 12.21 14.94 -3.07
N ASP A 88 13.46 14.51 -2.96
CA ASP A 88 13.89 13.53 -1.97
C ASP A 88 13.77 14.07 -0.54
N ALA A 89 14.11 15.34 -0.32
CA ALA A 89 13.91 15.99 0.97
C ALA A 89 12.43 16.15 1.32
N ALA A 90 11.59 16.45 0.31
CA ALA A 90 10.15 16.57 0.48
C ALA A 90 9.50 15.23 0.86
N ILE A 91 9.89 14.14 0.20
CA ILE A 91 9.41 12.78 0.51
C ILE A 91 9.84 12.40 1.93
N ALA A 92 11.13 12.54 2.27
CA ALA A 92 11.65 12.21 3.59
C ALA A 92 10.91 12.96 4.71
N SER A 93 10.69 14.26 4.51
CA SER A 93 10.00 15.12 5.48
C SER A 93 8.51 14.78 5.59
N ALA A 94 7.83 14.48 4.48
CA ALA A 94 6.44 14.06 4.48
C ALA A 94 6.24 12.73 5.24
N VAL A 95 7.12 11.77 5.03
CA VAL A 95 7.10 10.49 5.76
C VAL A 95 7.35 10.70 7.25
N ARG A 96 8.40 11.45 7.60
CA ARG A 96 8.73 11.77 8.99
C ARG A 96 7.54 12.33 9.75
N VAL A 97 6.93 13.41 9.25
CA VAL A 97 5.79 14.06 9.91
C VAL A 97 4.59 13.13 10.02
N SER A 98 4.31 12.36 8.97
CA SER A 98 3.22 11.38 8.99
C SER A 98 3.44 10.31 10.07
N LEU A 99 4.64 9.72 10.13
CA LEU A 99 4.96 8.65 11.08
C LEU A 99 5.01 9.14 12.53
N LEU A 100 5.54 10.35 12.79
CA LEU A 100 5.52 10.95 14.12
C LEU A 100 4.09 11.11 14.67
N ASN A 101 3.14 11.50 13.81
CA ASN A 101 1.74 11.62 14.20
C ASN A 101 1.04 10.25 14.37
N LEU A 102 1.43 9.25 13.60
CA LEU A 102 0.82 7.91 13.61
C LEU A 102 1.36 7.00 14.71
N MET A 103 2.61 7.19 15.10
CA MET A 103 3.34 6.30 16.02
C MET A 103 4.04 7.07 17.15
N PRO A 104 3.25 7.71 18.03
CA PRO A 104 3.84 8.32 19.24
C PRO A 104 4.55 7.23 20.05
N GLY A 105 5.77 7.49 20.47
CA GLY A 105 6.66 6.53 21.15
C GLY A 105 7.72 5.90 20.25
N LYS A 106 7.72 6.19 18.93
CA LYS A 106 8.75 5.77 17.97
C LYS A 106 9.61 6.94 17.46
N GLU A 107 9.55 8.09 18.12
CA GLU A 107 10.17 9.35 17.66
C GLU A 107 11.66 9.16 17.36
N ARG A 108 12.41 8.54 18.25
CA ARG A 108 13.85 8.33 18.06
C ARG A 108 14.19 7.50 16.82
N GLU A 109 13.42 6.45 16.58
CA GLU A 109 13.61 5.58 15.41
C GLU A 109 13.31 6.34 14.10
N ILE A 110 12.20 7.08 14.07
CA ILE A 110 11.76 7.89 12.93
C ILE A 110 12.78 8.99 12.64
N GLU A 111 13.24 9.71 13.67
CA GLU A 111 14.22 10.80 13.52
C GLU A 111 15.58 10.29 13.02
N ASN A 112 16.03 9.13 13.47
CA ASN A 112 17.27 8.52 12.98
C ASN A 112 17.20 8.21 11.48
N VAL A 113 16.15 7.53 11.04
CA VAL A 113 15.97 7.18 9.62
C VAL A 113 15.82 8.44 8.74
N TYR A 114 15.15 9.46 9.26
CA TYR A 114 15.03 10.75 8.61
C TYR A 114 16.37 11.46 8.48
N ALA A 115 17.14 11.56 9.57
CA ALA A 115 18.46 12.18 9.57
C ALA A 115 19.44 11.49 8.61
N GLU A 116 19.46 10.16 8.59
CA GLU A 116 20.25 9.38 7.66
C GLU A 116 19.87 9.64 6.18
N ALA A 117 18.60 9.84 5.90
CA ALA A 117 18.14 10.16 4.56
C ALA A 117 18.55 11.57 4.15
N LEU A 118 18.38 12.56 5.03
CA LEU A 118 18.76 13.94 4.73
C LEU A 118 20.28 14.15 4.62
N ALA A 119 21.07 13.36 5.32
CA ALA A 119 22.53 13.41 5.25
C ALA A 119 23.06 13.04 3.84
N LYS A 120 22.27 12.34 3.03
CA LYS A 120 22.63 11.98 1.64
C LYS A 120 22.32 13.09 0.63
N ILE A 121 21.61 14.13 1.05
CA ILE A 121 21.22 15.27 0.22
C ILE A 121 22.13 16.45 0.61
N ALA A 122 22.82 17.03 -0.38
CA ALA A 122 23.68 18.18 -0.13
C ALA A 122 22.88 19.35 0.46
N ASP A 123 23.49 20.10 1.37
CA ASP A 123 22.85 21.27 1.95
C ASP A 123 22.69 22.37 0.90
N SER A 124 21.47 22.85 0.76
CA SER A 124 21.07 23.85 -0.23
C SER A 124 19.70 24.44 0.10
N ASP A 125 19.33 25.50 -0.62
CA ASP A 125 18.01 26.10 -0.53
C ASP A 125 16.93 25.13 -1.03
N GLU A 126 17.20 24.36 -2.07
CA GLU A 126 16.31 23.33 -2.62
C GLU A 126 15.99 22.25 -1.60
N LYS A 127 17.01 21.81 -0.82
CA LYS A 127 16.80 20.88 0.31
C LYS A 127 15.90 21.49 1.36
N THR A 128 16.15 22.73 1.76
CA THR A 128 15.35 23.44 2.76
C THR A 128 13.90 23.62 2.33
N GLN A 129 13.68 24.00 1.08
CA GLN A 129 12.37 24.12 0.45
C GLN A 129 11.65 22.76 0.37
N GLY A 130 12.38 21.71 -0.04
CA GLY A 130 11.85 20.34 -0.04
C GLY A 130 11.37 19.90 1.34
N VAL A 131 12.16 20.10 2.38
CA VAL A 131 11.77 19.80 3.77
C VAL A 131 10.49 20.57 4.14
N ALA A 132 10.42 21.86 3.84
CA ALA A 132 9.27 22.69 4.20
C ALA A 132 7.98 22.21 3.51
N ILE A 133 8.02 21.91 2.20
CA ILE A 133 6.82 21.45 1.47
C ILE A 133 6.39 20.06 1.94
N GLY A 134 7.33 19.15 2.25
CA GLY A 134 7.01 17.85 2.82
C GLY A 134 6.28 17.95 4.17
N GLN A 135 6.74 18.85 5.06
CA GLN A 135 6.08 19.14 6.32
C GLN A 135 4.67 19.71 6.13
N GLN A 136 4.50 20.66 5.21
CA GLN A 136 3.19 21.25 4.91
C GLN A 136 2.21 20.21 4.38
N ALA A 137 2.62 19.39 3.43
CA ALA A 137 1.80 18.35 2.84
C ALA A 137 1.33 17.34 3.91
N ALA A 138 2.26 16.80 4.70
CA ALA A 138 1.93 15.85 5.75
C ALA A 138 1.03 16.45 6.84
N SER A 139 1.29 17.68 7.24
CA SER A 139 0.47 18.39 8.22
C SER A 139 -0.97 18.59 7.72
N ALA A 140 -1.14 18.97 6.46
CA ALA A 140 -2.46 19.14 5.84
C ALA A 140 -3.22 17.82 5.74
N VAL A 141 -2.54 16.73 5.28
CA VAL A 141 -3.14 15.40 5.22
C VAL A 141 -3.53 14.91 6.61
N TRP A 142 -2.64 15.08 7.60
CA TRP A 142 -2.94 14.73 9.00
C TRP A 142 -4.13 15.50 9.56
N ALA A 143 -4.18 16.82 9.36
CA ALA A 143 -5.30 17.65 9.78
C ALA A 143 -6.64 17.16 9.23
N ALA A 144 -6.66 16.67 7.97
CA ALA A 144 -7.85 16.11 7.35
C ALA A 144 -8.22 14.70 7.86
N ARG A 145 -7.28 13.99 8.51
CA ARG A 145 -7.42 12.58 8.88
C ARG A 145 -7.32 12.26 10.37
N LYS A 146 -6.80 13.16 11.21
CA LYS A 146 -6.68 12.95 12.67
C LYS A 146 -8.01 12.60 13.33
N ASN A 147 -9.12 13.13 12.81
CA ASN A 147 -10.48 12.93 13.32
C ASN A 147 -11.34 12.15 12.31
N ASP A 148 -10.80 11.19 11.60
CA ASP A 148 -11.49 10.41 10.57
C ASP A 148 -12.35 9.26 11.13
N GLY A 149 -12.49 9.12 12.42
CA GLY A 149 -13.25 8.07 13.09
C GLY A 149 -12.43 6.84 13.48
N SER A 150 -11.12 6.79 13.18
CA SER A 150 -10.27 5.64 13.53
C SER A 150 -10.11 5.40 15.03
N GLN A 151 -10.34 6.43 15.84
CA GLN A 151 -10.29 6.37 17.31
C GLN A 151 -11.66 6.28 17.97
N SER A 152 -12.72 6.02 17.19
CA SER A 152 -14.06 5.88 17.74
C SER A 152 -14.15 4.69 18.70
N PRO A 153 -14.86 4.81 19.84
CA PRO A 153 -15.00 3.73 20.80
C PRO A 153 -15.61 2.48 20.17
N GLU A 154 -15.16 1.33 20.65
CA GLU A 154 -15.71 0.02 20.29
C GLU A 154 -17.08 -0.18 20.93
N THR A 155 -18.11 -0.36 20.11
CA THR A 155 -19.49 -0.54 20.58
C THR A 155 -20.13 -1.85 20.11
N TYR A 156 -19.39 -2.69 19.37
CA TYR A 156 -19.91 -3.94 18.85
C TYR A 156 -20.30 -4.92 19.97
N ARG A 157 -21.50 -5.47 19.87
CA ARG A 157 -22.02 -6.52 20.77
C ARG A 157 -22.53 -7.67 19.91
N PRO A 158 -21.93 -8.87 20.01
CA PRO A 158 -22.36 -10.02 19.24
C PRO A 158 -23.70 -10.56 19.70
N TYR A 159 -24.44 -11.13 18.75
CA TYR A 159 -25.65 -11.93 19.04
C TYR A 159 -25.28 -13.42 18.93
N THR A 160 -25.83 -14.25 19.80
CA THR A 160 -25.55 -15.71 19.89
C THR A 160 -26.59 -16.57 19.18
N THR A 161 -27.21 -16.06 18.12
CA THR A 161 -28.20 -16.82 17.33
C THR A 161 -27.56 -17.48 16.12
N ALA A 162 -28.16 -18.58 15.63
CA ALA A 162 -27.66 -19.29 14.46
C ALA A 162 -27.45 -18.35 13.24
N GLY A 163 -26.33 -18.48 12.54
CA GLY A 163 -25.98 -17.66 11.39
C GLY A 163 -25.44 -16.29 11.72
N LYS A 164 -25.30 -15.95 13.01
CA LYS A 164 -24.67 -14.68 13.40
C LYS A 164 -23.20 -14.85 13.73
N TYR A 165 -22.43 -13.81 13.41
CA TYR A 165 -21.01 -13.76 13.72
C TYR A 165 -20.78 -13.65 15.22
N VAL A 166 -20.19 -14.67 15.78
CA VAL A 166 -19.74 -14.68 17.18
C VAL A 166 -18.21 -14.70 17.16
N PRO A 167 -17.55 -13.61 17.55
CA PRO A 167 -16.09 -13.57 17.55
C PRO A 167 -15.53 -14.50 18.63
N THR A 168 -14.46 -15.22 18.30
CA THR A 168 -13.72 -16.07 19.23
C THR A 168 -12.65 -15.31 20.02
N THR A 169 -12.36 -14.07 19.59
CA THR A 169 -11.48 -13.12 20.25
C THR A 169 -12.09 -11.73 20.17
N ILE A 170 -11.45 -10.73 20.76
CA ILE A 170 -11.87 -9.33 20.60
C ILE A 170 -11.84 -8.97 19.09
N PRO A 171 -12.98 -8.57 18.50
CA PRO A 171 -13.02 -8.25 17.09
C PRO A 171 -12.16 -7.02 16.78
N ALA A 172 -11.37 -7.11 15.71
CA ALA A 172 -10.52 -6.00 15.28
C ALA A 172 -11.35 -4.91 14.60
N ALA A 173 -11.30 -3.69 15.12
CA ALA A 173 -11.84 -2.48 14.51
C ALA A 173 -13.29 -2.58 13.98
N PRO A 174 -14.27 -3.06 14.75
CA PRO A 174 -15.66 -3.22 14.28
C PRO A 174 -16.36 -1.89 13.97
N ASN A 175 -15.83 -0.77 14.48
CA ASN A 175 -16.26 0.59 14.16
C ASN A 175 -15.66 1.15 12.85
N TRP A 176 -14.85 0.37 12.13
CA TRP A 176 -14.10 0.83 10.96
C TRP A 176 -14.99 1.36 9.82
N ALA A 177 -16.18 0.80 9.69
CA ALA A 177 -17.22 1.25 8.76
C ALA A 177 -17.62 2.74 8.92
N ASN A 178 -17.45 3.28 10.13
CA ASN A 178 -17.86 4.65 10.46
C ASN A 178 -16.76 5.70 10.16
N ARG A 179 -15.61 5.24 9.65
CA ARG A 179 -14.53 6.14 9.28
C ARG A 179 -14.86 6.96 8.03
N LYS A 180 -14.28 8.15 7.96
CA LYS A 180 -14.33 9.00 6.77
C LYS A 180 -13.49 8.37 5.64
N PRO A 181 -14.09 7.97 4.51
CA PRO A 181 -13.34 7.44 3.36
C PRO A 181 -12.49 8.51 2.67
N TRP A 182 -11.67 8.10 1.73
CA TRP A 182 -10.86 8.99 0.88
C TRP A 182 -11.62 9.44 -0.37
N MET A 183 -12.26 8.50 -1.08
CA MET A 183 -12.74 8.68 -2.44
C MET A 183 -14.28 8.63 -2.58
N PHE A 184 -14.98 8.22 -1.54
CA PHE A 184 -16.46 8.14 -1.55
C PHE A 184 -17.04 8.68 -0.25
N SER A 185 -18.34 8.96 -0.23
CA SER A 185 -19.04 9.49 0.95
C SER A 185 -19.89 8.45 1.67
N ASP A 186 -20.27 7.38 0.99
CA ASP A 186 -21.24 6.40 1.48
C ASP A 186 -20.73 4.96 1.21
N PRO A 187 -20.23 4.24 2.24
CA PRO A 187 -19.75 2.88 2.09
C PRO A 187 -20.85 1.87 1.75
N THR A 188 -22.12 2.18 2.01
CA THR A 188 -23.23 1.28 1.71
C THR A 188 -23.42 1.00 0.22
N LYS A 189 -22.90 1.88 -0.64
CA LYS A 189 -22.91 1.72 -2.10
C LYS A 189 -22.17 0.46 -2.57
N PHE A 190 -21.23 -0.02 -1.78
CA PHE A 190 -20.42 -1.20 -2.09
C PHE A 190 -20.90 -2.45 -1.36
N ARG A 191 -22.02 -2.34 -0.60
CA ARG A 191 -22.55 -3.48 0.13
C ARG A 191 -23.09 -4.52 -0.84
N PRO A 192 -22.63 -5.80 -0.76
CA PRO A 192 -23.18 -6.88 -1.57
C PRO A 192 -24.62 -7.20 -1.15
N GLY A 193 -25.31 -8.02 -1.93
CA GLY A 193 -26.58 -8.59 -1.50
C GLY A 193 -26.47 -9.39 -0.21
N PRO A 194 -27.60 -9.76 0.42
CA PRO A 194 -27.59 -10.48 1.68
C PRO A 194 -26.92 -11.86 1.53
N PRO A 195 -26.33 -12.40 2.62
CA PRO A 195 -25.74 -13.72 2.61
C PRO A 195 -26.80 -14.80 2.34
N PRO A 196 -26.39 -16.00 1.88
CA PRO A 196 -27.29 -17.12 1.66
C PRO A 196 -28.06 -17.48 2.91
N LYS A 197 -29.34 -17.87 2.76
CA LYS A 197 -30.13 -18.39 3.88
C LYS A 197 -29.51 -19.70 4.39
N LEU A 198 -29.52 -19.92 5.71
CA LEU A 198 -28.98 -21.14 6.34
C LEU A 198 -29.61 -22.45 5.83
N THR A 199 -30.83 -22.34 5.27
CA THR A 199 -31.59 -23.48 4.70
C THR A 199 -31.38 -23.63 3.19
N SER A 200 -30.48 -22.83 2.56
CA SER A 200 -30.24 -22.88 1.11
C SER A 200 -29.19 -23.92 0.74
N ASP A 201 -29.29 -24.45 -0.50
CA ASP A 201 -28.29 -25.35 -1.05
C ASP A 201 -26.91 -24.68 -1.18
N ALA A 202 -26.90 -23.39 -1.46
CA ALA A 202 -25.65 -22.61 -1.52
C ALA A 202 -24.94 -22.64 -0.16
N TRP A 203 -25.64 -22.35 0.94
CA TRP A 203 -25.05 -22.39 2.28
C TRP A 203 -24.57 -23.80 2.64
N THR A 204 -25.39 -24.82 2.35
CA THR A 204 -25.06 -26.23 2.65
C THR A 204 -23.80 -26.66 1.91
N ARG A 205 -23.68 -26.34 0.62
CA ARG A 205 -22.50 -26.63 -0.19
C ARG A 205 -21.26 -25.97 0.38
N ASP A 206 -21.35 -24.67 0.64
CA ASP A 206 -20.22 -23.86 1.10
C ASP A 206 -19.77 -24.28 2.51
N PHE A 207 -20.73 -24.61 3.40
CA PHE A 207 -20.46 -25.19 4.72
C PHE A 207 -19.70 -26.52 4.63
N ILE A 208 -20.15 -27.44 3.76
CA ILE A 208 -19.48 -28.73 3.56
C ILE A 208 -18.08 -28.54 3.01
N GLU A 209 -17.89 -27.60 2.08
CA GLU A 209 -16.58 -27.28 1.52
C GLU A 209 -15.63 -26.79 2.61
N VAL A 210 -16.02 -25.77 3.38
CA VAL A 210 -15.20 -25.24 4.47
C VAL A 210 -14.90 -26.31 5.52
N LYS A 211 -15.88 -27.14 5.89
CA LYS A 211 -15.68 -28.25 6.83
C LYS A 211 -14.65 -29.26 6.33
N LYS A 212 -14.66 -29.60 5.04
CA LYS A 212 -13.72 -30.55 4.45
C LYS A 212 -12.32 -29.96 4.25
N MET A 213 -12.25 -28.71 3.76
CA MET A 213 -11.02 -28.10 3.30
C MET A 213 -10.34 -27.22 4.35
N GLY A 214 -11.10 -26.66 5.30
CA GLY A 214 -10.63 -25.63 6.22
C GLY A 214 -9.80 -26.12 7.41
N SER A 215 -9.87 -27.41 7.77
CA SER A 215 -9.13 -27.92 8.92
C SER A 215 -7.61 -27.87 8.70
N LYS A 216 -6.84 -27.68 9.79
CA LYS A 216 -5.37 -27.65 9.74
C LYS A 216 -4.79 -28.88 9.04
N ASN A 217 -5.32 -30.05 9.30
CA ASN A 217 -4.87 -31.35 8.79
C ASN A 217 -5.93 -32.00 7.89
N SER A 218 -6.49 -31.24 6.94
CA SER A 218 -7.49 -31.76 6.02
C SER A 218 -6.95 -32.90 5.16
N ALA A 219 -7.62 -34.03 5.15
CA ALA A 219 -7.34 -35.15 4.24
C ALA A 219 -7.91 -34.92 2.82
N HIS A 220 -8.71 -33.88 2.62
CA HIS A 220 -9.36 -33.57 1.34
C HIS A 220 -8.65 -32.47 0.56
N ARG A 221 -7.81 -31.67 1.23
CA ARG A 221 -7.10 -30.57 0.63
C ARG A 221 -5.80 -31.07 0.00
N SER A 222 -5.56 -30.71 -1.27
CA SER A 222 -4.29 -31.02 -1.94
C SER A 222 -3.11 -30.23 -1.36
N GLU A 223 -1.88 -30.68 -1.66
CA GLU A 223 -0.68 -29.93 -1.29
C GLU A 223 -0.65 -28.55 -1.94
N GLU A 224 -1.09 -28.43 -3.21
CA GLU A 224 -1.19 -27.16 -3.91
C GLU A 224 -2.14 -26.20 -3.20
N GLN A 225 -3.34 -26.66 -2.83
CA GLN A 225 -4.30 -25.85 -2.08
C GLN A 225 -3.75 -25.42 -0.71
N THR A 226 -2.95 -26.28 -0.07
CA THR A 226 -2.26 -25.93 1.18
C THR A 226 -1.21 -24.85 0.95
N ARG A 227 -0.44 -24.94 -0.15
CA ARG A 227 0.56 -23.93 -0.51
C ARG A 227 -0.09 -22.59 -0.83
N MET A 228 -1.19 -22.61 -1.59
CA MET A 228 -1.98 -21.39 -1.88
C MET A 228 -2.51 -20.73 -0.60
N ALA A 229 -3.09 -21.52 0.31
CA ALA A 229 -3.61 -20.99 1.57
C ALA A 229 -2.51 -20.33 2.41
N LYS A 230 -1.35 -20.98 2.53
CA LYS A 230 -0.18 -20.42 3.24
C LYS A 230 0.37 -19.16 2.58
N PHE A 231 0.37 -19.08 1.25
CA PHE A 231 0.78 -17.88 0.52
C PHE A 231 -0.11 -16.68 0.86
N TRP A 232 -1.42 -16.90 0.94
CA TRP A 232 -2.40 -15.84 1.24
C TRP A 232 -2.64 -15.60 2.73
N GLU A 233 -1.96 -16.33 3.61
CA GLU A 233 -2.05 -16.13 5.07
C GLU A 233 -1.42 -14.81 5.53
N ALA A 234 -0.49 -14.26 4.76
CA ALA A 234 0.16 -13.00 5.08
C ALA A 234 -0.85 -11.82 5.04
N THR A 235 -0.65 -10.87 5.95
CA THR A 235 -1.50 -9.67 6.03
C THR A 235 -1.38 -8.78 4.79
N LEU A 236 -2.47 -8.12 4.41
CA LEU A 236 -2.62 -7.34 3.18
C LEU A 236 -1.48 -6.38 2.81
N PRO A 237 -0.96 -5.49 3.70
CA PRO A 237 0.05 -4.53 3.29
C PRO A 237 1.33 -5.15 2.71
N PRO A 238 1.96 -6.18 3.31
CA PRO A 238 3.15 -6.80 2.72
C PRO A 238 2.93 -7.41 1.33
N ILE A 239 1.77 -8.03 1.09
CA ILE A 239 1.46 -8.70 -0.19
C ILE A 239 1.28 -7.68 -1.30
N TYR A 240 0.36 -6.72 -1.11
CA TYR A 240 0.01 -5.76 -2.16
C TYR A 240 1.16 -4.80 -2.47
N HIS A 241 1.96 -4.42 -1.48
CA HIS A 241 3.11 -3.55 -1.71
C HIS A 241 4.17 -4.23 -2.57
N GLY A 242 4.38 -5.54 -2.45
CA GLY A 242 5.25 -6.28 -3.38
C GLY A 242 4.79 -6.18 -4.84
N VAL A 243 3.48 -6.32 -5.09
CA VAL A 243 2.90 -6.12 -6.44
C VAL A 243 3.06 -4.68 -6.91
N VAL A 244 2.80 -3.69 -6.03
CA VAL A 244 2.97 -2.27 -6.38
C VAL A 244 4.42 -1.96 -6.73
N HIS A 245 5.40 -2.52 -6.00
CA HIS A 245 6.82 -2.39 -6.31
C HIS A 245 7.17 -2.94 -7.70
N SER A 246 6.61 -4.09 -8.08
CA SER A 246 6.83 -4.64 -9.43
C SER A 246 6.38 -3.67 -10.52
N VAL A 247 5.28 -2.96 -10.30
CA VAL A 247 4.81 -1.92 -11.23
C VAL A 247 5.66 -0.66 -11.13
N ALA A 248 6.01 -0.21 -9.92
CA ALA A 248 6.80 1.00 -9.70
C ALA A 248 8.20 0.92 -10.30
N ASN A 249 8.78 -0.28 -10.35
CA ASN A 249 10.11 -0.54 -10.89
C ASN A 249 10.12 -0.84 -12.40
N MET A 250 8.98 -0.71 -13.09
CA MET A 250 8.95 -0.91 -14.55
C MET A 250 9.75 0.20 -15.27
N PRO A 251 10.44 -0.12 -16.37
CA PRO A 251 11.18 0.87 -17.15
C PRO A 251 10.32 2.06 -17.56
N GLY A 252 10.90 3.26 -17.52
CA GLY A 252 10.25 4.51 -17.92
C GLY A 252 9.34 5.14 -16.88
N ARG A 253 9.22 4.55 -15.71
CA ARG A 253 8.53 5.19 -14.58
C ARG A 253 9.44 6.18 -13.87
N ASN A 254 8.84 7.17 -13.24
CA ASN A 254 9.53 8.20 -12.48
C ASN A 254 8.88 8.43 -11.10
N VAL A 255 9.56 9.17 -10.25
CA VAL A 255 9.16 9.47 -8.87
C VAL A 255 7.73 10.04 -8.76
N THR A 256 7.33 10.93 -9.68
CA THR A 256 5.99 11.55 -9.67
C THR A 256 4.89 10.53 -9.99
N GLN A 257 5.13 9.66 -10.97
CA GLN A 257 4.21 8.58 -11.31
C GLN A 257 4.11 7.54 -10.19
N ASN A 258 5.22 7.26 -9.51
CA ASN A 258 5.25 6.33 -8.39
C ASN A 258 4.58 6.91 -7.15
N ALA A 259 4.79 8.19 -6.83
CA ALA A 259 4.06 8.86 -5.75
C ALA A 259 2.54 8.77 -5.96
N ARG A 260 2.05 9.01 -7.19
CA ARG A 260 0.64 8.86 -7.54
C ARG A 260 0.17 7.41 -7.41
N LEU A 261 0.95 6.45 -7.90
CA LEU A 261 0.61 5.03 -7.86
C LEU A 261 0.40 4.54 -6.43
N PHE A 262 1.38 4.78 -5.56
CA PHE A 262 1.29 4.34 -4.16
C PHE A 262 0.15 5.05 -3.42
N ALA A 263 -0.06 6.35 -3.63
CA ALA A 263 -1.18 7.07 -3.03
C ALA A 263 -2.53 6.53 -3.51
N ALA A 264 -2.68 6.22 -4.80
CA ALA A 264 -3.91 5.66 -5.34
C ALA A 264 -4.21 4.26 -4.77
N VAL A 265 -3.21 3.37 -4.75
CA VAL A 265 -3.38 2.00 -4.25
C VAL A 265 -3.66 1.99 -2.75
N THR A 266 -2.92 2.74 -1.95
CA THR A 266 -3.09 2.76 -0.49
C THR A 266 -4.42 3.38 -0.07
N ARG A 267 -4.87 4.46 -0.72
CA ARG A 267 -6.22 5.02 -0.51
C ARG A 267 -7.32 4.04 -0.90
N ALA A 268 -7.19 3.40 -2.05
CA ALA A 268 -8.18 2.41 -2.50
C ALA A 268 -8.27 1.21 -1.55
N THR A 269 -7.14 0.74 -1.03
CA THR A 269 -7.10 -0.37 -0.07
C THR A 269 -7.72 0.03 1.27
N ASP A 270 -7.43 1.23 1.77
CA ASP A 270 -8.05 1.74 3.02
C ASP A 270 -9.56 1.93 2.86
N ASP A 271 -10.01 2.48 1.73
CA ASP A 271 -11.42 2.63 1.39
C ASP A 271 -12.14 1.28 1.25
N ALA A 272 -11.50 0.29 0.62
CA ALA A 272 -12.04 -1.06 0.51
C ALA A 272 -12.23 -1.70 1.88
N MET A 273 -11.32 -1.46 2.84
CA MET A 273 -11.47 -1.93 4.21
C MET A 273 -12.70 -1.30 4.89
N ILE A 274 -12.97 -0.03 4.67
CA ILE A 274 -14.18 0.63 5.20
C ILE A 274 -15.44 -0.04 4.65
N ALA A 275 -15.51 -0.27 3.34
CA ALA A 275 -16.65 -0.90 2.68
C ALA A 275 -16.86 -2.36 3.11
N VAL A 276 -15.77 -3.14 3.23
CA VAL A 276 -15.82 -4.54 3.69
C VAL A 276 -16.30 -4.62 5.14
N PHE A 277 -15.79 -3.76 6.02
CA PHE A 277 -16.22 -3.73 7.43
C PHE A 277 -17.67 -3.25 7.57
N GLU A 278 -18.12 -2.36 6.71
CA GLU A 278 -19.53 -1.97 6.65
C GLU A 278 -20.41 -3.19 6.36
N ALA A 279 -20.15 -3.90 5.27
CA ALA A 279 -20.91 -5.08 4.90
C ALA A 279 -20.84 -6.20 5.97
N LYS A 280 -19.63 -6.44 6.51
CA LYS A 280 -19.40 -7.46 7.56
C LYS A 280 -20.28 -7.22 8.77
N TYR A 281 -20.25 -6.02 9.32
CA TYR A 281 -20.97 -5.72 10.56
C TYR A 281 -22.46 -5.37 10.34
N HIS A 282 -22.81 -4.91 9.13
CA HIS A 282 -24.21 -4.76 8.75
C HIS A 282 -24.97 -6.09 8.78
N TYR A 283 -24.44 -7.11 8.13
CA TYR A 283 -25.07 -8.42 8.11
C TYR A 283 -24.84 -9.20 9.39
N GLY A 284 -23.70 -9.02 10.04
CA GLY A 284 -23.31 -9.80 11.22
C GLY A 284 -23.43 -11.29 10.97
N PHE A 285 -23.10 -11.73 9.73
CA PHE A 285 -23.23 -13.13 9.32
C PHE A 285 -22.05 -13.94 9.82
N GLY A 286 -22.31 -15.05 10.49
CA GLY A 286 -21.30 -16.03 10.87
C GLY A 286 -20.90 -16.86 9.66
N GLY A 287 -19.59 -16.99 9.43
CA GLY A 287 -19.10 -17.93 8.44
C GLY A 287 -19.48 -19.37 8.78
N PRO A 288 -19.39 -20.28 7.80
CA PRO A 288 -19.64 -21.70 8.02
C PRO A 288 -18.59 -22.33 8.93
#